data_f881a7fef9f7607180dcb66c6ae95b1d
#
_entry.id   f881a7fef9f7607180dcb66c6ae95b1d
#
_cell.length_a   1.000
_cell.length_b   1.000
_cell.length_c   1.000
_cell.angle_alpha   90.00
_cell.angle_beta   90.00
_cell.angle_gamma   90.00
#
_symmetry.space_group_name_H-M   'P 1'
#
loop_
_entity.id
_entity.type
_entity.pdbx_description
1 polymer ?
#
loop_
_entity_poly.entity_id
_entity_poly.type
_entity_poly.pdbx_seq_one_letter_code
_entity_poly.pdbx_strand_id
1 'polypeptide(L)'
;MIKLKYKLLKFKDLDIYYAKYRKNRNIRLTINSKKMIRLTCPHYTSDFEIMNFLSEKEDWIRKILLKQENTINLSDLPPINRKQKNELLQRIARYIEKYEVLLNTHVNHYSVRKMKTLWGSCSFKEHNIRFNSMLYYMSDYFLEYIVLHEMAHFFVHNHSKDFYDLIRKYLPDYKKRWSELSRPR
;
A
#
# COMPACT_ATOMS: atom_id res chain seq x y z
N MET A 1 -28.20 5.30 -3.31
CA MET A 1 -26.81 5.59 -3.76
C MET A 1 -26.78 6.91 -4.52
N ILE A 2 -26.24 7.98 -3.98
CA ILE A 2 -26.11 9.28 -4.67
C ILE A 2 -24.99 9.11 -5.71
N LYS A 3 -25.32 9.10 -7.00
CA LYS A 3 -24.36 9.15 -8.09
C LYS A 3 -23.60 10.48 -8.00
N LEU A 4 -22.36 10.44 -7.58
CA LEU A 4 -21.44 11.57 -7.53
C LEU A 4 -21.19 12.08 -8.97
N LYS A 5 -21.81 13.21 -9.36
CA LYS A 5 -21.55 13.84 -10.64
C LYS A 5 -20.29 14.70 -10.53
N TYR A 6 -19.14 14.12 -10.87
CA TYR A 6 -17.92 14.90 -11.10
C TYR A 6 -18.05 15.71 -12.39
N LYS A 7 -17.60 16.95 -12.34
CA LYS A 7 -17.38 17.79 -13.52
C LYS A 7 -15.92 17.65 -13.96
N LEU A 8 -15.65 17.77 -15.25
CA LEU A 8 -14.31 17.81 -15.80
C LEU A 8 -13.80 19.25 -15.82
N LEU A 9 -12.61 19.47 -15.30
CA LEU A 9 -11.86 20.72 -15.37
C LEU A 9 -10.52 20.43 -16.04
N LYS A 10 -10.18 21.21 -17.07
CA LYS A 10 -8.85 21.18 -17.67
C LYS A 10 -7.91 22.09 -16.89
N PHE A 11 -6.79 21.52 -16.41
CA PHE A 11 -5.71 22.26 -15.79
C PHE A 11 -4.42 21.95 -16.55
N LYS A 12 -3.98 22.87 -17.41
CA LYS A 12 -2.90 22.64 -18.38
C LYS A 12 -3.18 21.38 -19.21
N ASP A 13 -2.29 20.41 -19.17
CA ASP A 13 -2.38 19.09 -19.83
C ASP A 13 -3.11 18.01 -19.00
N LEU A 14 -3.63 18.39 -17.82
CA LEU A 14 -4.24 17.45 -16.87
C LEU A 14 -5.76 17.53 -16.86
N ASP A 15 -6.40 16.36 -16.81
CA ASP A 15 -7.84 16.21 -16.60
C ASP A 15 -8.16 16.03 -15.12
N ILE A 16 -8.84 17.03 -14.53
CA ILE A 16 -9.23 17.06 -13.12
C ILE A 16 -10.73 16.80 -12.99
N TYR A 17 -11.10 15.74 -12.35
CA TYR A 17 -12.49 15.44 -12.01
C TYR A 17 -12.85 16.08 -10.69
N TYR A 18 -13.67 17.15 -10.67
CA TYR A 18 -13.99 17.86 -9.44
C TYR A 18 -15.47 17.82 -9.06
N ALA A 19 -15.73 17.91 -7.75
CA ALA A 19 -17.08 18.01 -7.20
C ALA A 19 -17.11 18.93 -5.97
N LYS A 20 -18.16 19.77 -5.88
CA LYS A 20 -18.38 20.69 -4.77
C LYS A 20 -19.42 20.13 -3.80
N TYR A 21 -19.15 20.17 -2.48
CA TYR A 21 -20.01 19.62 -1.44
C TYR A 21 -20.26 20.61 -0.31
N ARG A 22 -21.51 20.67 0.20
CA ARG A 22 -21.87 21.52 1.35
C ARG A 22 -21.18 21.09 2.64
N LYS A 23 -20.90 19.79 2.80
CA LYS A 23 -20.27 19.22 4.01
C LYS A 23 -18.75 19.31 4.02
N ASN A 24 -18.12 19.63 2.90
CA ASN A 24 -16.67 19.79 2.85
C ASN A 24 -16.26 21.11 3.50
N ARG A 25 -15.19 21.08 4.27
CA ARG A 25 -14.57 22.27 4.87
C ARG A 25 -13.27 22.66 4.14
N ASN A 26 -12.62 21.73 3.47
CA ASN A 26 -11.34 21.93 2.81
C ASN A 26 -11.36 21.38 1.39
N ILE A 27 -10.45 21.90 0.54
CA ILE A 27 -10.15 21.34 -0.75
C ILE A 27 -9.31 20.08 -0.53
N ARG A 28 -9.72 18.97 -1.15
CA ARG A 28 -9.01 17.68 -1.09
C ARG A 28 -8.70 17.20 -2.49
N LEU A 29 -7.44 16.86 -2.73
CA LEU A 29 -6.95 16.29 -3.98
C LEU A 29 -6.55 14.83 -3.77
N THR A 30 -6.94 13.96 -4.69
CA THR A 30 -6.60 12.54 -4.67
C THR A 30 -6.28 12.06 -6.08
N ILE A 31 -5.30 11.18 -6.22
CA ILE A 31 -4.97 10.50 -7.48
C ILE A 31 -5.12 9.00 -7.22
N ASN A 32 -5.96 8.34 -8.02
CA ASN A 32 -6.16 6.91 -7.87
C ASN A 32 -5.12 6.11 -8.69
N SER A 33 -5.15 4.78 -8.56
CA SER A 33 -4.23 3.87 -9.28
C SER A 33 -4.37 3.92 -10.80
N LYS A 34 -5.50 4.41 -11.32
CA LYS A 34 -5.74 4.63 -12.76
C LYS A 34 -5.34 6.04 -13.22
N LYS A 35 -4.50 6.75 -12.46
CA LYS A 35 -4.05 8.12 -12.73
C LYS A 35 -5.17 9.16 -12.79
N MET A 36 -6.39 8.80 -12.37
CA MET A 36 -7.51 9.75 -12.35
C MET A 36 -7.34 10.72 -11.20
N ILE A 37 -7.25 12.00 -11.51
CA ILE A 37 -7.10 13.08 -10.53
C ILE A 37 -8.50 13.55 -10.12
N ARG A 38 -8.79 13.49 -8.82
CA ARG A 38 -10.07 13.92 -8.25
C ARG A 38 -9.86 15.04 -7.26
N LEU A 39 -10.66 16.10 -7.40
CA LEU A 39 -10.69 17.21 -6.46
C LEU A 39 -12.08 17.32 -5.85
N THR A 40 -12.16 17.45 -4.54
CA THR A 40 -13.42 17.76 -3.85
C THR A 40 -13.22 18.98 -2.99
N CYS A 41 -14.19 19.89 -2.98
CA CYS A 41 -14.10 21.16 -2.27
C CYS A 41 -15.45 21.58 -1.66
N PRO A 42 -15.46 22.59 -0.78
CA PRO A 42 -16.67 23.25 -0.32
C PRO A 42 -17.49 23.81 -1.51
N HIS A 43 -18.80 23.89 -1.35
CA HIS A 43 -19.69 24.37 -2.42
C HIS A 43 -19.46 25.83 -2.78
N TYR A 44 -18.98 26.65 -1.86
CA TYR A 44 -18.66 28.07 -2.04
C TYR A 44 -17.28 28.35 -2.62
N THR A 45 -16.42 27.33 -2.79
CA THR A 45 -15.09 27.50 -3.38
C THR A 45 -15.22 28.02 -4.81
N SER A 46 -14.57 29.14 -5.11
CA SER A 46 -14.53 29.71 -6.47
C SER A 46 -13.65 28.87 -7.40
N ASP A 47 -13.85 29.03 -8.70
CA ASP A 47 -13.01 28.34 -9.67
C ASP A 47 -11.58 28.90 -9.67
N PHE A 48 -11.41 30.18 -9.32
CA PHE A 48 -10.10 30.81 -9.11
C PHE A 48 -9.33 30.16 -7.95
N GLU A 49 -9.97 29.92 -6.81
CA GLU A 49 -9.34 29.20 -5.67
C GLU A 49 -8.96 27.77 -6.03
N ILE A 50 -9.80 27.09 -6.84
CA ILE A 50 -9.47 25.75 -7.34
C ILE A 50 -8.22 25.79 -8.22
N MET A 51 -8.13 26.74 -9.14
CA MET A 51 -6.98 26.90 -10.04
C MET A 51 -5.70 27.23 -9.29
N ASN A 52 -5.76 28.15 -8.30
CA ASN A 52 -4.62 28.47 -7.45
C ASN A 52 -4.15 27.24 -6.66
N PHE A 53 -5.06 26.51 -6.04
CA PHE A 53 -4.74 25.29 -5.32
C PHE A 53 -4.08 24.23 -6.22
N LEU A 54 -4.56 24.07 -7.46
CA LEU A 54 -3.97 23.15 -8.42
C LEU A 54 -2.56 23.60 -8.83
N SER A 55 -2.34 24.90 -8.99
CA SER A 55 -1.01 25.48 -9.30
C SER A 55 -0.01 25.20 -8.16
N GLU A 56 -0.40 25.39 -6.91
CA GLU A 56 0.43 25.07 -5.74
C GLU A 56 0.74 23.56 -5.61
N LYS A 57 -0.15 22.70 -6.10
CA LYS A 57 -0.01 21.24 -6.02
C LYS A 57 0.51 20.59 -7.30
N GLU A 58 0.83 21.37 -8.32
CA GLU A 58 1.24 20.83 -9.63
C GLU A 58 2.45 19.91 -9.53
N ASP A 59 3.51 20.32 -8.87
CA ASP A 59 4.71 19.51 -8.70
C ASP A 59 4.41 18.20 -7.97
N TRP A 60 3.56 18.26 -6.96
CA TRP A 60 3.12 17.06 -6.24
C TRP A 60 2.31 16.12 -7.16
N ILE A 61 1.38 16.67 -7.98
CA ILE A 61 0.60 15.90 -8.94
C ILE A 61 1.54 15.20 -9.92
N ARG A 62 2.45 15.94 -10.55
CA ARG A 62 3.40 15.40 -11.55
C ARG A 62 4.31 14.33 -10.94
N LYS A 63 4.83 14.57 -9.73
CA LYS A 63 5.64 13.59 -9.00
C LYS A 63 4.89 12.28 -8.73
N ILE A 64 3.60 12.36 -8.36
CA ILE A 64 2.78 11.15 -8.13
C ILE A 64 2.49 10.42 -9.45
N LEU A 65 2.18 11.15 -10.53
CA LEU A 65 1.93 10.56 -11.84
C LEU A 65 3.17 9.86 -12.39
N LEU A 66 4.35 10.48 -12.32
CA LEU A 66 5.63 9.89 -12.70
C LEU A 66 5.97 8.64 -11.86
N LYS A 67 5.73 8.71 -10.54
CA LYS A 67 5.91 7.55 -9.67
C LYS A 67 5.00 6.39 -10.09
N GLN A 68 3.77 6.67 -10.50
CA GLN A 68 2.83 5.65 -10.99
C GLN A 68 3.17 5.12 -12.38
N GLU A 69 3.89 5.87 -13.22
CA GLU A 69 4.40 5.38 -14.52
C GLU A 69 5.48 4.33 -14.36
N ASN A 70 6.35 4.53 -13.38
CA ASN A 70 7.45 3.62 -13.09
C ASN A 70 7.07 2.46 -12.16
N THR A 71 5.81 2.41 -11.68
CA THR A 71 5.35 1.36 -10.77
C THR A 71 4.54 0.35 -11.55
N ILE A 72 5.02 -0.90 -11.60
CA ILE A 72 4.21 -2.03 -12.09
C ILE A 72 2.93 -2.08 -11.24
N ASN A 73 1.79 -1.92 -11.88
CA ASN A 73 0.51 -2.04 -11.20
C ASN A 73 0.28 -3.51 -10.86
N LEU A 74 0.49 -3.88 -9.61
CA LEU A 74 0.40 -5.27 -9.16
C LEU A 74 -0.98 -5.89 -9.42
N SER A 75 -2.03 -5.06 -9.53
CA SER A 75 -3.38 -5.53 -9.88
C SER A 75 -3.49 -6.04 -11.33
N ASP A 76 -2.58 -5.61 -12.20
CA ASP A 76 -2.56 -5.99 -13.62
C ASP A 76 -1.75 -7.27 -13.86
N LEU A 77 -1.03 -7.76 -12.84
CA LEU A 77 -0.30 -9.02 -12.93
C LEU A 77 -1.27 -10.21 -12.87
N PRO A 78 -0.99 -11.27 -13.64
CA PRO A 78 -1.84 -12.45 -13.68
C PRO A 78 -1.90 -13.14 -12.30
N PRO A 79 -2.99 -13.87 -12.00
CA PRO A 79 -3.02 -14.70 -10.80
C PRO A 79 -1.94 -15.80 -10.89
N ILE A 80 -1.28 -16.05 -9.77
CA ILE A 80 -0.25 -17.12 -9.72
C ILE A 80 -0.90 -18.50 -9.83
N ASN A 81 -0.22 -19.41 -10.56
CA ASN A 81 -0.60 -20.82 -10.66
C ASN A 81 -0.12 -21.63 -9.44
N ARG A 82 -0.45 -22.94 -9.42
CA ARG A 82 -0.10 -23.83 -8.30
C ARG A 82 1.42 -23.97 -8.11
N LYS A 83 2.20 -24.05 -9.17
CA LYS A 83 3.66 -24.14 -9.10
C LYS A 83 4.25 -22.87 -8.49
N GLN A 84 3.86 -21.72 -8.99
CA GLN A 84 4.29 -20.41 -8.48
C GLN A 84 3.89 -20.20 -7.01
N LYS A 85 2.69 -20.70 -6.63
CA LYS A 85 2.26 -20.65 -5.21
C LYS A 85 3.17 -21.48 -4.31
N ASN A 86 3.58 -22.68 -4.76
CA ASN A 86 4.50 -23.53 -4.01
C ASN A 86 5.90 -22.90 -3.91
N GLU A 87 6.40 -22.31 -4.99
CA GLU A 87 7.66 -21.56 -4.98
C GLU A 87 7.62 -20.38 -3.97
N LEU A 88 6.53 -19.61 -3.96
CA LEU A 88 6.35 -18.54 -2.98
C LEU A 88 6.32 -19.08 -1.56
N LEU A 89 5.61 -20.19 -1.30
CA LEU A 89 5.55 -20.81 0.03
C LEU A 89 6.94 -21.25 0.49
N GLN A 90 7.78 -21.82 -0.39
CA GLN A 90 9.16 -22.17 -0.06
C GLN A 90 10.03 -20.94 0.27
N ARG A 91 9.85 -19.84 -0.48
CA ARG A 91 10.53 -18.56 -0.18
C ARG A 91 10.12 -18.01 1.17
N ILE A 92 8.82 -18.03 1.49
CA ILE A 92 8.26 -17.60 2.78
C ILE A 92 8.80 -18.46 3.91
N ALA A 93 8.80 -19.80 3.74
CA ALA A 93 9.27 -20.74 4.75
C ALA A 93 10.68 -20.41 5.24
N ARG A 94 11.63 -20.15 4.32
CA ARG A 94 13.02 -19.77 4.66
C ARG A 94 13.10 -18.56 5.60
N TYR A 95 12.24 -17.56 5.40
CA TYR A 95 12.22 -16.37 6.26
C TYR A 95 11.47 -16.63 7.57
N ILE A 96 10.41 -17.45 7.58
CA ILE A 96 9.75 -17.88 8.80
C ILE A 96 10.74 -18.61 9.68
N GLU A 97 11.40 -19.65 9.18
CA GLU A 97 12.41 -20.43 9.92
C GLU A 97 13.52 -19.54 10.49
N LYS A 98 14.04 -18.59 9.70
CA LYS A 98 15.02 -17.60 10.16
C LYS A 98 14.50 -16.80 11.35
N TYR A 99 13.29 -16.30 11.27
CA TYR A 99 12.76 -15.40 12.29
C TYR A 99 12.10 -16.12 13.47
N GLU A 100 11.68 -17.36 13.33
CA GLU A 100 11.29 -18.21 14.48
C GLU A 100 12.45 -18.35 15.47
N VAL A 101 13.65 -18.63 14.95
CA VAL A 101 14.87 -18.71 15.78
C VAL A 101 15.22 -17.35 16.40
N LEU A 102 15.26 -16.30 15.59
CA LEU A 102 15.69 -14.97 16.06
C LEU A 102 14.72 -14.33 17.05
N LEU A 103 13.42 -14.56 16.89
CA LEU A 103 12.36 -14.01 17.72
C LEU A 103 11.97 -14.97 18.88
N ASN A 104 12.52 -16.17 18.90
CA ASN A 104 12.13 -17.23 19.84
C ASN A 104 10.61 -17.44 19.86
N THR A 105 10.03 -17.68 18.70
CA THR A 105 8.58 -17.87 18.50
C THR A 105 8.32 -18.97 17.48
N HIS A 106 7.06 -19.34 17.29
CA HIS A 106 6.65 -20.33 16.30
C HIS A 106 5.43 -19.87 15.51
N VAL A 107 5.38 -20.17 14.20
CA VAL A 107 4.24 -19.93 13.32
C VAL A 107 3.46 -21.22 13.16
N ASN A 108 2.27 -21.29 13.72
CA ASN A 108 1.44 -22.51 13.68
C ASN A 108 0.97 -22.83 12.25
N HIS A 109 0.56 -21.83 11.52
CA HIS A 109 0.09 -22.00 10.13
C HIS A 109 0.33 -20.75 9.31
N TYR A 110 0.75 -20.95 8.06
CA TYR A 110 0.80 -19.86 7.08
C TYR A 110 0.21 -20.28 5.73
N SER A 111 -0.35 -19.32 5.01
CA SER A 111 -1.01 -19.56 3.73
C SER A 111 -0.83 -18.38 2.77
N VAL A 112 -0.96 -18.67 1.46
CA VAL A 112 -0.91 -17.66 0.40
C VAL A 112 -2.29 -17.55 -0.23
N ARG A 113 -2.84 -16.30 -0.26
CA ARG A 113 -4.13 -15.96 -0.85
C ARG A 113 -4.05 -14.65 -1.61
N LYS A 114 -4.93 -14.43 -2.59
CA LYS A 114 -5.08 -13.12 -3.23
C LYS A 114 -5.73 -12.15 -2.23
N MET A 115 -5.07 -11.02 -1.99
CA MET A 115 -5.56 -9.95 -1.11
C MET A 115 -5.58 -8.62 -1.89
N LYS A 116 -6.60 -7.77 -1.63
CA LYS A 116 -6.78 -6.52 -2.40
C LYS A 116 -5.92 -5.36 -1.91
N THR A 117 -5.71 -5.26 -0.59
CA THR A 117 -5.15 -4.04 0.04
C THR A 117 -4.01 -4.29 1.01
N LEU A 118 -3.71 -5.56 1.30
CA LEU A 118 -2.70 -5.96 2.28
C LEU A 118 -1.66 -6.87 1.64
N TRP A 119 -0.42 -6.78 2.11
CA TRP A 119 0.65 -7.72 1.75
C TRP A 119 0.63 -8.97 2.61
N GLY A 120 0.21 -8.83 3.86
CA GLY A 120 0.03 -9.91 4.82
C GLY A 120 -1.05 -9.59 5.83
N SER A 121 -1.37 -10.54 6.66
CA SER A 121 -2.21 -10.37 7.86
C SER A 121 -1.89 -11.45 8.88
N CYS A 122 -1.81 -11.07 10.14
CA CYS A 122 -1.48 -11.93 11.25
C CYS A 122 -2.69 -12.14 12.19
N SER A 123 -2.90 -13.39 12.63
CA SER A 123 -3.72 -13.72 13.80
C SER A 123 -2.77 -14.00 14.97
N PHE A 124 -2.54 -12.98 15.79
CA PHE A 124 -1.52 -13.04 16.85
C PHE A 124 -1.84 -14.07 17.95
N LYS A 125 -3.12 -14.32 18.24
CA LYS A 125 -3.53 -15.34 19.24
C LYS A 125 -3.27 -16.76 18.76
N GLU A 126 -3.42 -17.02 17.48
CA GLU A 126 -3.29 -18.33 16.88
C GLU A 126 -1.93 -18.53 16.20
N HIS A 127 -1.08 -17.51 16.19
CA HIS A 127 0.20 -17.51 15.46
C HIS A 127 0.06 -17.94 13.99
N ASN A 128 -1.03 -17.51 13.34
CA ASN A 128 -1.29 -17.79 11.93
C ASN A 128 -1.02 -16.56 11.07
N ILE A 129 -0.41 -16.77 9.89
CA ILE A 129 -0.12 -15.69 8.96
C ILE A 129 -0.71 -15.99 7.58
N ARG A 130 -1.29 -14.97 6.94
CA ARG A 130 -1.72 -15.02 5.55
C ARG A 130 -0.88 -14.04 4.74
N PHE A 131 -0.37 -14.49 3.61
CA PHE A 131 0.44 -13.69 2.70
C PHE A 131 -0.28 -13.46 1.37
N ASN A 132 -0.08 -12.29 0.77
CA ASN A 132 -0.66 -11.97 -0.53
C ASN A 132 0.07 -12.74 -1.63
N SER A 133 -0.69 -13.38 -2.53
CA SER A 133 -0.13 -14.09 -3.68
C SER A 133 0.72 -13.19 -4.60
N MET A 134 0.48 -11.89 -4.61
CA MET A 134 1.27 -10.91 -5.39
C MET A 134 2.72 -10.78 -4.91
N LEU A 135 3.05 -11.26 -3.70
CA LEU A 135 4.43 -11.34 -3.22
C LEU A 135 5.32 -12.28 -4.08
N TYR A 136 4.72 -13.14 -4.88
CA TYR A 136 5.46 -13.94 -5.85
C TYR A 136 6.29 -13.06 -6.81
N TYR A 137 5.73 -11.96 -7.25
CA TYR A 137 6.36 -11.01 -8.17
C TYR A 137 7.33 -10.03 -7.51
N MET A 138 7.41 -10.06 -6.18
CA MET A 138 8.31 -9.21 -5.42
C MET A 138 9.66 -9.90 -5.18
N SER A 139 10.72 -9.10 -5.08
CA SER A 139 12.03 -9.60 -4.68
C SER A 139 12.05 -10.12 -3.25
N ASP A 140 13.03 -10.96 -2.93
CA ASP A 140 13.26 -11.46 -1.57
C ASP A 140 13.54 -10.33 -0.57
N TYR A 141 14.06 -9.19 -1.04
CA TYR A 141 14.27 -7.98 -0.25
C TYR A 141 12.98 -7.46 0.40
N PHE A 142 11.88 -7.44 -0.36
CA PHE A 142 10.57 -7.04 0.17
C PHE A 142 9.88 -8.18 0.92
N LEU A 143 10.01 -9.41 0.43
CA LEU A 143 9.40 -10.58 1.04
C LEU A 143 9.88 -10.78 2.49
N GLU A 144 11.18 -10.66 2.72
CA GLU A 144 11.78 -10.73 4.04
C GLU A 144 11.17 -9.72 5.01
N TYR A 145 11.03 -8.47 4.57
CA TYR A 145 10.42 -7.42 5.38
C TYR A 145 8.97 -7.75 5.75
N ILE A 146 8.17 -8.23 4.79
CA ILE A 146 6.76 -8.58 5.05
C ILE A 146 6.66 -9.75 6.02
N VAL A 147 7.49 -10.78 5.89
CA VAL A 147 7.48 -11.92 6.82
C VAL A 147 7.82 -11.44 8.24
N LEU A 148 8.88 -10.68 8.40
CA LEU A 148 9.25 -10.13 9.72
C LEU A 148 8.15 -9.21 10.28
N HIS A 149 7.52 -8.39 9.43
CA HIS A 149 6.44 -7.48 9.83
C HIS A 149 5.24 -8.25 10.42
N GLU A 150 4.80 -9.30 9.75
CA GLU A 150 3.67 -10.11 10.23
C GLU A 150 4.03 -10.91 11.50
N MET A 151 5.26 -11.42 11.60
CA MET A 151 5.72 -12.11 12.80
C MET A 151 5.92 -11.16 14.00
N ALA A 152 6.30 -9.89 13.76
CA ALA A 152 6.42 -8.89 14.82
C ALA A 152 5.08 -8.61 15.51
N HIS A 153 3.96 -8.80 14.81
CA HIS A 153 2.61 -8.69 15.37
C HIS A 153 2.28 -9.76 16.45
N PHE A 154 3.04 -10.81 16.56
CA PHE A 154 2.91 -11.76 17.68
C PHE A 154 3.27 -11.12 19.03
N PHE A 155 4.13 -10.09 19.01
CA PHE A 155 4.62 -9.40 20.20
C PHE A 155 4.01 -8.02 20.39
N VAL A 156 3.81 -7.29 19.28
CA VAL A 156 3.29 -5.91 19.32
C VAL A 156 2.19 -5.77 18.28
N HIS A 157 0.92 -5.66 18.75
CA HIS A 157 -0.26 -5.73 17.88
C HIS A 157 -0.48 -4.47 17.04
N ASN A 158 0.02 -3.31 17.49
CA ASN A 158 -0.11 -2.04 16.79
C ASN A 158 1.24 -1.58 16.23
N HIS A 159 1.20 -0.66 15.26
CA HIS A 159 2.41 -0.09 14.65
C HIS A 159 2.99 1.06 15.51
N SER A 160 3.20 0.79 16.81
CA SER A 160 3.81 1.72 17.75
C SER A 160 5.32 1.84 17.54
N LYS A 161 5.97 2.67 18.35
CA LYS A 161 7.44 2.76 18.39
C LYS A 161 8.07 1.40 18.67
N ASP A 162 7.53 0.66 19.62
CA ASP A 162 8.06 -0.67 20.04
C ASP A 162 8.00 -1.68 18.91
N PHE A 163 6.95 -1.65 18.08
CA PHE A 163 6.84 -2.47 16.88
C PHE A 163 7.98 -2.19 15.90
N TYR A 164 8.23 -0.91 15.60
CA TYR A 164 9.31 -0.56 14.69
C TYR A 164 10.70 -0.72 15.29
N ASP A 165 10.86 -0.62 16.60
CA ASP A 165 12.12 -0.90 17.30
C ASP A 165 12.44 -2.40 17.23
N LEU A 166 11.43 -3.27 17.38
CA LEU A 166 11.58 -4.71 17.20
C LEU A 166 12.03 -5.05 15.77
N ILE A 167 11.36 -4.50 14.74
CA ILE A 167 11.74 -4.73 13.33
C ILE A 167 13.17 -4.23 13.09
N ARG A 168 13.52 -3.03 13.57
CA ARG A 168 14.83 -2.40 13.37
C ARG A 168 15.98 -3.26 13.92
N LYS A 169 15.74 -3.97 15.02
CA LYS A 169 16.73 -4.84 15.63
C LYS A 169 17.22 -5.92 14.66
N TYR A 170 16.32 -6.45 13.83
CA TYR A 170 16.63 -7.56 12.91
C TYR A 170 16.76 -7.14 11.45
N LEU A 171 16.18 -5.99 11.09
CA LEU A 171 16.19 -5.45 9.75
C LEU A 171 16.39 -3.91 9.79
N PRO A 172 17.62 -3.43 9.97
CA PRO A 172 17.90 -2.00 10.16
C PRO A 172 17.44 -1.10 9.02
N ASP A 173 17.41 -1.62 7.79
CA ASP A 173 16.99 -0.93 6.56
C ASP A 173 15.47 -0.97 6.28
N TYR A 174 14.65 -1.42 7.24
CA TYR A 174 13.20 -1.60 7.08
C TYR A 174 12.48 -0.34 6.57
N LYS A 175 12.92 0.87 6.96
CA LYS A 175 12.32 2.13 6.50
C LYS A 175 12.47 2.32 5.00
N LYS A 176 13.65 1.97 4.45
CA LYS A 176 13.92 2.00 3.02
C LYS A 176 13.01 1.01 2.31
N ARG A 177 12.98 -0.24 2.77
CA ARG A 177 12.10 -1.30 2.21
C ARG A 177 10.64 -0.87 2.21
N TRP A 178 10.15 -0.35 3.33
CA TRP A 178 8.78 0.16 3.44
C TRP A 178 8.50 1.32 2.49
N SER A 179 9.41 2.28 2.36
CA SER A 179 9.23 3.44 1.48
C SER A 179 9.18 3.08 -0.01
N GLU A 180 9.86 2.01 -0.39
CA GLU A 180 9.92 1.48 -1.76
C GLU A 180 8.76 0.52 -2.05
N LEU A 181 8.16 -0.06 -1.02
CA LEU A 181 7.07 -1.02 -1.14
C LEU A 181 5.75 -0.30 -1.49
N SER A 182 5.27 -0.46 -2.71
CA SER A 182 3.94 0.00 -3.10
C SER A 182 2.87 -0.85 -2.40
N ARG A 183 1.79 -0.21 -1.91
CA ARG A 183 0.65 -0.96 -1.37
C ARG A 183 -0.03 -1.75 -2.50
N PRO A 184 -0.48 -3.01 -2.26
CA PRO A 184 -1.30 -3.71 -3.23
C PRO A 184 -2.61 -2.95 -3.41
N ARG A 185 -3.03 -2.77 -4.64
CA ARG A 185 -4.28 -2.10 -5.00
C ARG A 185 -5.01 -2.88 -6.08
#